data_8367e0ab5753949a5d92b10364fac8a9
#
_entry.id   8367e0ab5753949a5d92b10364fac8a9
#
_cell.length_a   1.000
_cell.length_b   1.000
_cell.length_c   1.000
_cell.angle_alpha   90.00
_cell.angle_beta   90.00
_cell.angle_gamma   90.00
#
_symmetry.space_group_name_H-M   'P 1'
#
loop_
_entity.id
_entity.type
_entity.pdbx_description
1 polymer ?
#
loop_
_entity_poly.entity_id
_entity_poly.type
_entity_poly.pdbx_seq_one_letter_code
_entity_poly.pdbx_strand_id
1 'polypeptide(L)'
;MQPSLQQLLEAGVHFGHQTRRWNPKMRRFIFAERNGIHIIDLQKTLRQLELAQKLVREVVLRGESVLFVCTKRQLAAIVQAEAERCGAMYVTERWLGGLLTNFQTVKKQVRKLKDLEAGSEAGGEFENYTKKEQLLMSRQRDKLAKNLSGIKSMTRIPGLMFVIDAKKERIGVSEANKLGIPIVAICDTNSDPDLISVPIAGNDDAIRSVELIARAISDAISEARREAPTRPTEEEGEESTYSSDRGMEPAAGAGEDERRRRRRPRRRRAKPEAIAARLKGGAEGAEGAEAGEGGEVEEAGESEG
;
A
#
# COMPACT_ATOMS: atom_id res chain seq x y z
N MET A 1 8.64 15.07 20.83
CA MET A 1 9.65 14.95 21.91
C MET A 1 10.69 13.91 21.54
N GLN A 2 12.00 14.16 21.75
CA GLN A 2 13.05 13.22 21.36
C GLN A 2 13.34 12.27 22.53
N PRO A 3 13.36 10.94 22.32
CA PRO A 3 13.69 9.99 23.39
C PRO A 3 15.19 10.07 23.75
N SER A 4 15.51 9.90 25.04
CA SER A 4 16.89 9.81 25.48
C SER A 4 17.51 8.45 25.16
N LEU A 5 18.86 8.41 25.11
CA LEU A 5 19.59 7.14 24.89
C LEU A 5 19.26 6.08 25.95
N GLN A 6 19.04 6.53 27.20
CA GLN A 6 18.64 5.64 28.29
C GLN A 6 17.24 5.04 28.04
N GLN A 7 16.27 5.83 27.60
CA GLN A 7 14.92 5.35 27.26
C GLN A 7 14.94 4.33 26.14
N LEU A 8 15.78 4.55 25.09
CA LEU A 8 15.96 3.59 24.01
C LEU A 8 16.56 2.26 24.50
N LEU A 9 17.52 2.35 25.44
CA LEU A 9 18.13 1.16 26.03
C LEU A 9 17.12 0.37 26.86
N GLU A 10 16.37 1.02 27.74
CA GLU A 10 15.32 0.42 28.59
C GLU A 10 14.17 -0.17 27.78
N ALA A 11 13.80 0.45 26.66
CA ALA A 11 12.81 -0.06 25.74
C ALA A 11 13.31 -1.26 24.91
N GLY A 12 14.61 -1.58 24.96
CA GLY A 12 15.19 -2.70 24.23
C GLY A 12 15.34 -2.49 22.73
N VAL A 13 15.46 -1.24 22.28
CA VAL A 13 15.64 -0.87 20.86
C VAL A 13 16.94 -1.43 20.29
N HIS A 14 17.96 -1.62 21.13
CA HIS A 14 19.29 -2.09 20.75
C HIS A 14 19.37 -3.57 20.38
N PHE A 15 18.36 -4.38 20.71
CA PHE A 15 18.35 -5.79 20.34
C PHE A 15 17.97 -5.98 18.89
N GLY A 16 18.83 -6.64 18.13
CA GLY A 16 18.55 -7.07 16.77
C GLY A 16 18.22 -8.55 16.70
N HIS A 17 18.20 -9.09 15.51
CA HIS A 17 17.98 -10.50 15.24
C HIS A 17 19.25 -11.35 15.40
N GLN A 18 19.07 -12.67 15.38
CA GLN A 18 20.17 -13.64 15.39
C GLN A 18 21.11 -13.43 14.18
N THR A 19 22.41 -13.63 14.38
CA THR A 19 23.45 -13.41 13.38
C THR A 19 23.21 -14.13 12.06
N ARG A 20 22.63 -15.34 12.07
CA ARG A 20 22.32 -16.11 10.86
C ARG A 20 21.19 -15.52 9.99
N ARG A 21 20.40 -14.56 10.52
CA ARG A 21 19.25 -13.96 9.84
C ARG A 21 19.49 -12.52 9.38
N TRP A 22 20.67 -12.01 9.58
CA TRP A 22 20.98 -10.62 9.31
C TRP A 22 21.12 -10.30 7.81
N ASN A 23 21.01 -9.02 7.48
CA ASN A 23 21.32 -8.49 6.17
C ASN A 23 22.71 -7.79 6.23
N PRO A 24 23.69 -8.16 5.38
CA PRO A 24 25.00 -7.52 5.36
C PRO A 24 24.98 -5.99 5.20
N LYS A 25 23.98 -5.44 4.50
CA LYS A 25 23.79 -3.99 4.34
C LYS A 25 23.53 -3.27 5.66
N MET A 26 23.01 -3.97 6.66
CA MET A 26 22.79 -3.43 8.01
C MET A 26 24.05 -3.31 8.84
N ARG A 27 25.21 -3.82 8.37
CA ARG A 27 26.49 -3.75 9.09
C ARG A 27 26.83 -2.34 9.59
N ARG A 28 26.49 -1.32 8.83
CA ARG A 28 26.70 0.10 9.20
C ARG A 28 25.96 0.55 10.46
N PHE A 29 24.91 -0.15 10.87
CA PHE A 29 24.09 0.16 12.05
C PHE A 29 24.33 -0.77 13.23
N ILE A 30 25.12 -1.85 13.04
CA ILE A 30 25.44 -2.81 14.08
C ILE A 30 26.63 -2.30 14.87
N PHE A 31 26.52 -2.33 16.20
CA PHE A 31 27.57 -1.96 17.14
C PHE A 31 28.47 -3.17 17.45
N ALA A 32 27.87 -4.29 17.82
CA ALA A 32 28.57 -5.51 18.23
C ALA A 32 27.66 -6.74 18.07
N GLU A 33 28.26 -7.91 18.29
CA GLU A 33 27.57 -9.18 18.42
C GLU A 33 27.75 -9.71 19.87
N ARG A 34 26.68 -10.19 20.47
CA ARG A 34 26.72 -10.81 21.79
C ARG A 34 25.73 -11.98 21.84
N ASN A 35 26.22 -13.14 22.26
CA ASN A 35 25.43 -14.38 22.36
C ASN A 35 24.67 -14.76 21.05
N GLY A 36 25.29 -14.53 19.88
CA GLY A 36 24.67 -14.85 18.60
C GLY A 36 23.53 -13.88 18.19
N ILE A 37 23.43 -12.71 18.83
CA ILE A 37 22.46 -11.66 18.53
C ILE A 37 23.22 -10.39 18.21
N HIS A 38 22.82 -9.69 17.15
CA HIS A 38 23.37 -8.37 16.82
C HIS A 38 22.84 -7.30 17.76
N ILE A 39 23.73 -6.40 18.17
CA ILE A 39 23.40 -5.23 18.98
C ILE A 39 23.46 -4.01 18.07
N ILE A 40 22.39 -3.25 18.04
CA ILE A 40 22.24 -2.04 17.21
C ILE A 40 22.87 -0.83 17.92
N ASP A 41 23.50 0.03 17.16
CA ASP A 41 24.12 1.27 17.62
C ASP A 41 23.03 2.36 17.85
N LEU A 42 22.70 2.60 19.12
CA LEU A 42 21.66 3.55 19.51
C LEU A 42 22.00 5.01 19.19
N GLN A 43 23.28 5.38 19.06
CA GLN A 43 23.66 6.73 18.64
C GLN A 43 23.28 6.99 17.19
N LYS A 44 23.43 5.96 16.32
CA LYS A 44 22.98 6.03 14.94
C LYS A 44 21.45 6.03 14.86
N THR A 45 20.79 5.25 15.71
CA THR A 45 19.32 5.24 15.81
C THR A 45 18.78 6.63 16.13
N LEU A 46 19.36 7.32 17.12
CA LEU A 46 18.97 8.71 17.47
C LEU A 46 19.14 9.68 16.30
N ARG A 47 20.28 9.64 15.62
CA ARG A 47 20.52 10.50 14.44
C ARG A 47 19.51 10.23 13.32
N GLN A 48 19.19 8.96 13.05
CA GLN A 48 18.21 8.62 12.03
C GLN A 48 16.79 9.02 12.46
N LEU A 49 16.47 8.92 13.75
CA LEU A 49 15.19 9.38 14.27
C LEU A 49 15.02 10.90 14.13
N GLU A 50 16.08 11.68 14.38
CA GLU A 50 16.08 13.13 14.14
C GLU A 50 15.84 13.48 12.67
N LEU A 51 16.50 12.77 11.76
CA LEU A 51 16.30 12.94 10.33
C LEU A 51 14.87 12.57 9.91
N ALA A 52 14.33 11.50 10.48
CA ALA A 52 12.96 11.08 10.27
C ALA A 52 11.96 12.14 10.74
N GLN A 53 12.14 12.67 11.94
CA GLN A 53 11.28 13.74 12.48
C GLN A 53 11.32 15.00 11.60
N LYS A 54 12.51 15.40 11.12
CA LYS A 54 12.66 16.54 10.19
C LYS A 54 11.88 16.30 8.89
N LEU A 55 12.07 15.12 8.27
CA LEU A 55 11.37 14.77 7.03
C LEU A 55 9.85 14.73 7.22
N VAL A 56 9.38 14.12 8.31
CA VAL A 56 7.95 14.08 8.67
C VAL A 56 7.39 15.50 8.82
N ARG A 57 8.11 16.38 9.55
CA ARG A 57 7.71 17.77 9.74
C ARG A 57 7.59 18.51 8.40
N GLU A 58 8.57 18.39 7.52
CA GLU A 58 8.54 19.00 6.19
C GLU A 58 7.33 18.57 5.37
N VAL A 59 7.01 17.27 5.37
CA VAL A 59 5.86 16.72 4.64
C VAL A 59 4.54 17.25 5.21
N VAL A 60 4.40 17.28 6.54
CA VAL A 60 3.18 17.77 7.19
C VAL A 60 2.98 19.26 6.98
N LEU A 61 4.06 20.07 7.04
CA LEU A 61 4.00 21.52 6.77
C LEU A 61 3.60 21.82 5.32
N ARG A 62 3.90 20.93 4.36
CA ARG A 62 3.39 21.03 2.98
C ARG A 62 1.90 20.71 2.85
N GLY A 63 1.27 20.24 3.93
CA GLY A 63 -0.15 19.83 3.93
C GLY A 63 -0.37 18.42 3.39
N GLU A 64 0.68 17.61 3.30
CA GLU A 64 0.60 16.23 2.88
C GLU A 64 0.31 15.31 4.09
N SER A 65 -0.31 14.16 3.82
CA SER A 65 -0.67 13.20 4.87
C SER A 65 0.41 12.14 5.07
N VAL A 66 0.47 11.58 6.27
CA VAL A 66 1.37 10.48 6.65
C VAL A 66 0.55 9.21 6.80
N LEU A 67 1.07 8.09 6.28
CA LEU A 67 0.47 6.77 6.39
C LEU A 67 1.33 5.85 7.26
N PHE A 68 0.77 5.37 8.38
CA PHE A 68 1.38 4.36 9.24
C PHE A 68 1.07 2.96 8.73
N VAL A 69 2.08 2.09 8.66
CA VAL A 69 1.91 0.71 8.17
C VAL A 69 2.55 -0.28 9.13
N CYS A 70 1.73 -1.17 9.68
CA CYS A 70 2.19 -2.23 10.57
C CYS A 70 1.20 -3.40 10.56
N THR A 71 1.56 -4.54 9.98
CA THR A 71 0.69 -5.74 10.00
C THR A 71 1.06 -6.76 11.08
N LYS A 72 1.95 -6.40 12.02
CA LYS A 72 2.26 -7.25 13.20
C LYS A 72 1.13 -7.14 14.21
N ARG A 73 0.43 -8.25 14.48
CA ARG A 73 -0.75 -8.29 15.39
C ARG A 73 -0.47 -7.70 16.77
N GLN A 74 0.73 -7.95 17.32
CA GLN A 74 1.11 -7.46 18.64
C GLN A 74 1.27 -5.95 18.71
N LEU A 75 1.59 -5.31 17.59
CA LEU A 75 1.89 -3.88 17.48
C LEU A 75 0.71 -3.07 16.89
N ALA A 76 -0.25 -3.77 16.28
CA ALA A 76 -1.36 -3.15 15.55
C ALA A 76 -2.13 -2.12 16.39
N ALA A 77 -2.49 -2.47 17.62
CA ALA A 77 -3.26 -1.58 18.51
C ALA A 77 -2.47 -0.33 18.90
N ILE A 78 -1.16 -0.46 19.16
CA ILE A 78 -0.31 0.67 19.55
C ILE A 78 -0.13 1.63 18.37
N VAL A 79 0.16 1.09 17.19
CA VAL A 79 0.35 1.89 15.98
C VAL A 79 -0.94 2.59 15.58
N GLN A 80 -2.08 1.93 15.73
CA GLN A 80 -3.39 2.53 15.51
C GLN A 80 -3.63 3.69 16.47
N ALA A 81 -3.43 3.48 17.78
CA ALA A 81 -3.61 4.52 18.79
C ALA A 81 -2.72 5.75 18.54
N GLU A 82 -1.44 5.53 18.18
CA GLU A 82 -0.52 6.62 17.88
C GLU A 82 -0.87 7.35 16.56
N ALA A 83 -1.34 6.62 15.55
CA ALA A 83 -1.81 7.23 14.30
C ALA A 83 -3.08 8.06 14.51
N GLU A 84 -4.05 7.54 15.28
CA GLU A 84 -5.27 8.25 15.63
C GLU A 84 -4.96 9.50 16.49
N ARG A 85 -4.05 9.40 17.45
CA ARG A 85 -3.61 10.51 18.29
C ARG A 85 -3.06 11.69 17.49
N CYS A 86 -2.28 11.44 16.45
CA CYS A 86 -1.74 12.49 15.59
C CYS A 86 -2.64 12.77 14.36
N GLY A 87 -3.77 12.07 14.21
CA GLY A 87 -4.68 12.18 13.07
C GLY A 87 -4.10 11.67 11.75
N ALA A 88 -3.06 10.85 11.77
CA ALA A 88 -2.50 10.21 10.59
C ALA A 88 -3.37 9.01 10.15
N MET A 89 -3.20 8.59 8.91
CA MET A 89 -3.85 7.38 8.40
C MET A 89 -3.04 6.14 8.78
N TYR A 90 -3.70 4.98 8.82
CA TYR A 90 -3.01 3.74 9.18
C TYR A 90 -3.51 2.51 8.44
N VAL A 91 -2.65 1.50 8.31
CA VAL A 91 -2.96 0.15 7.83
C VAL A 91 -2.35 -0.84 8.82
N THR A 92 -3.20 -1.56 9.57
CA THR A 92 -2.77 -2.44 10.66
C THR A 92 -3.12 -3.91 10.45
N GLU A 93 -4.09 -4.23 9.59
CA GLU A 93 -4.52 -5.61 9.38
C GLU A 93 -3.75 -6.30 8.27
N ARG A 94 -3.92 -5.82 7.04
CA ARG A 94 -3.28 -6.38 5.86
C ARG A 94 -3.04 -5.32 4.81
N TRP A 95 -1.83 -5.27 4.26
CA TRP A 95 -1.58 -4.47 3.07
C TRP A 95 -2.30 -5.07 1.86
N LEU A 96 -3.17 -4.30 1.25
CA LEU A 96 -3.84 -4.69 0.01
C LEU A 96 -2.94 -4.33 -1.17
N GLY A 97 -2.55 -5.32 -1.97
CA GLY A 97 -1.74 -5.05 -3.17
C GLY A 97 -2.44 -4.04 -4.09
N GLY A 98 -1.69 -3.03 -4.53
CA GLY A 98 -2.24 -1.93 -5.32
C GLY A 98 -2.86 -0.79 -4.49
N LEU A 99 -2.66 -0.78 -3.16
CA LEU A 99 -3.24 0.25 -2.29
C LEU A 99 -2.80 1.66 -2.70
N LEU A 100 -1.53 1.83 -3.07
CA LEU A 100 -0.98 3.09 -3.56
C LEU A 100 -0.99 3.14 -5.09
N THR A 101 -0.52 2.11 -5.77
CA THR A 101 -0.37 2.08 -7.23
C THR A 101 -1.70 2.01 -7.98
N ASN A 102 -2.74 1.47 -7.36
CA ASN A 102 -4.11 1.43 -7.91
C ASN A 102 -5.11 2.15 -6.99
N PHE A 103 -4.73 3.34 -6.55
CA PHE A 103 -5.49 4.13 -5.58
C PHE A 103 -6.93 4.41 -6.02
N GLN A 104 -7.18 4.59 -7.31
CA GLN A 104 -8.53 4.81 -7.85
C GLN A 104 -9.50 3.65 -7.51
N THR A 105 -9.03 2.42 -7.60
CA THR A 105 -9.84 1.25 -7.22
C THR A 105 -10.05 1.19 -5.71
N VAL A 106 -9.03 1.54 -4.92
CA VAL A 106 -9.14 1.60 -3.45
C VAL A 106 -10.13 2.68 -3.04
N LYS A 107 -10.10 3.87 -3.66
CA LYS A 107 -11.07 4.97 -3.42
C LYS A 107 -12.52 4.51 -3.65
N LYS A 108 -12.76 3.70 -4.70
CA LYS A 108 -14.09 3.10 -4.94
C LYS A 108 -14.51 2.14 -3.82
N GLN A 109 -13.58 1.34 -3.29
CA GLN A 109 -13.85 0.43 -2.17
C GLN A 109 -14.11 1.19 -0.87
N VAL A 110 -13.38 2.27 -0.62
CA VAL A 110 -13.61 3.17 0.53
C VAL A 110 -14.98 3.83 0.43
N ARG A 111 -15.36 4.33 -0.77
CA ARG A 111 -16.70 4.87 -1.00
C ARG A 111 -17.78 3.81 -0.71
N LYS A 112 -17.63 2.61 -1.27
CA LYS A 112 -18.55 1.51 -0.99
C LYS A 112 -18.67 1.17 0.51
N LEU A 113 -17.55 1.25 1.25
CA LEU A 113 -17.57 1.06 2.70
C LEU A 113 -18.43 2.14 3.38
N LYS A 114 -18.24 3.42 3.02
CA LYS A 114 -19.03 4.53 3.56
C LYS A 114 -20.53 4.38 3.25
N ASP A 115 -20.88 3.97 2.02
CA ASP A 115 -22.26 3.73 1.61
C ASP A 115 -22.89 2.59 2.43
N LEU A 116 -22.15 1.49 2.67
CA LEU A 116 -22.61 0.38 3.50
C LEU A 116 -22.72 0.75 4.98
N GLU A 117 -21.89 1.64 5.49
CA GLU A 117 -21.98 2.16 6.86
C GLU A 117 -23.21 3.06 7.03
N ALA A 118 -23.38 4.02 6.12
CA ALA A 118 -24.56 4.90 6.11
C ALA A 118 -25.86 4.11 5.98
N GLY A 119 -25.89 3.08 5.10
CA GLY A 119 -27.07 2.23 4.95
C GLY A 119 -27.37 1.35 6.18
N SER A 120 -26.39 1.10 7.05
CA SER A 120 -26.55 0.29 8.27
C SER A 120 -26.95 1.10 9.50
N GLU A 121 -26.98 2.44 9.43
CA GLU A 121 -27.45 3.30 10.51
C GLU A 121 -28.98 3.23 10.65
N ALA A 122 -29.51 3.62 11.82
CA ALA A 122 -30.95 3.61 12.08
C ALA A 122 -31.66 4.53 11.08
N GLY A 123 -32.67 3.99 10.36
CA GLY A 123 -33.34 4.69 9.25
C GLY A 123 -32.62 4.63 7.91
N GLY A 124 -31.51 3.84 7.79
CA GLY A 124 -30.79 3.66 6.55
C GLY A 124 -31.49 2.73 5.56
N GLU A 125 -30.94 2.66 4.34
CA GLU A 125 -31.51 1.85 3.25
C GLU A 125 -31.63 0.35 3.59
N PHE A 126 -30.85 -0.17 4.55
CA PHE A 126 -30.87 -1.60 4.91
C PHE A 126 -32.21 -2.06 5.50
N GLU A 127 -33.00 -1.18 6.07
CA GLU A 127 -34.34 -1.53 6.60
C GLU A 127 -35.28 -2.03 5.51
N ASN A 128 -35.08 -1.61 4.26
CA ASN A 128 -35.89 -2.00 3.11
C ASN A 128 -35.51 -3.38 2.51
N TYR A 129 -34.41 -3.99 2.97
CA TYR A 129 -33.93 -5.26 2.44
C TYR A 129 -34.38 -6.43 3.30
N THR A 130 -34.38 -7.63 2.69
CA THR A 130 -34.69 -8.86 3.44
C THR A 130 -33.58 -9.14 4.48
N LYS A 131 -33.92 -9.84 5.58
CA LYS A 131 -32.96 -10.20 6.64
C LYS A 131 -31.71 -10.93 6.11
N LYS A 132 -31.86 -11.73 5.04
CA LYS A 132 -30.74 -12.42 4.39
C LYS A 132 -29.79 -11.43 3.70
N GLU A 133 -30.32 -10.47 2.98
CA GLU A 133 -29.55 -9.44 2.30
C GLU A 133 -28.85 -8.52 3.28
N GLN A 134 -29.55 -8.09 4.34
CA GLN A 134 -28.95 -7.31 5.44
C GLN A 134 -27.74 -8.02 6.04
N LEU A 135 -27.85 -9.34 6.28
CA LEU A 135 -26.73 -10.13 6.79
C LEU A 135 -25.56 -10.20 5.81
N LEU A 136 -25.80 -10.32 4.50
CA LEU A 136 -24.76 -10.33 3.48
C LEU A 136 -24.06 -8.97 3.39
N MET A 137 -24.81 -7.88 3.42
CA MET A 137 -24.28 -6.50 3.40
C MET A 137 -23.46 -6.21 4.66
N SER A 138 -23.95 -6.61 5.84
CA SER A 138 -23.22 -6.49 7.11
C SER A 138 -21.87 -7.23 7.06
N ARG A 139 -21.85 -8.48 6.61
CA ARG A 139 -20.60 -9.24 6.44
C ARG A 139 -19.62 -8.58 5.45
N GLN A 140 -20.16 -7.99 4.37
CA GLN A 140 -19.33 -7.27 3.40
C GLN A 140 -18.76 -5.98 4.00
N ARG A 141 -19.59 -5.21 4.73
CA ARG A 141 -19.17 -4.02 5.47
C ARG A 141 -18.05 -4.36 6.45
N ASP A 142 -18.24 -5.39 7.28
CA ASP A 142 -17.25 -5.78 8.29
C ASP A 142 -15.91 -6.23 7.67
N LYS A 143 -15.97 -6.94 6.54
CA LYS A 143 -14.76 -7.32 5.79
C LYS A 143 -14.01 -6.12 5.21
N LEU A 144 -14.73 -5.12 4.69
CA LEU A 144 -14.13 -3.89 4.17
C LEU A 144 -13.62 -3.01 5.31
N ALA A 145 -14.41 -2.83 6.37
CA ALA A 145 -14.05 -2.04 7.55
C ALA A 145 -12.75 -2.55 8.17
N LYS A 146 -12.60 -3.85 8.33
CA LYS A 146 -11.40 -4.47 8.87
C LYS A 146 -10.10 -4.01 8.17
N ASN A 147 -10.13 -3.88 6.83
CA ASN A 147 -8.92 -3.56 6.06
C ASN A 147 -8.78 -2.08 5.69
N LEU A 148 -9.89 -1.32 5.66
CA LEU A 148 -9.90 0.04 5.12
C LEU A 148 -10.24 1.10 6.16
N SER A 149 -10.55 0.74 7.42
CA SER A 149 -10.95 1.70 8.46
C SER A 149 -9.95 2.84 8.63
N GLY A 150 -8.66 2.53 8.69
CA GLY A 150 -7.61 3.53 8.91
C GLY A 150 -7.32 4.45 7.72
N ILE A 151 -7.85 4.13 6.53
CA ILE A 151 -7.67 4.93 5.32
C ILE A 151 -8.97 5.55 4.77
N LYS A 152 -10.05 5.55 5.57
CA LYS A 152 -11.34 6.15 5.17
C LYS A 152 -11.26 7.64 4.81
N SER A 153 -10.36 8.36 5.46
CA SER A 153 -10.11 9.80 5.22
C SER A 153 -9.16 10.08 4.07
N MET A 154 -8.60 9.03 3.44
CA MET A 154 -7.59 9.17 2.41
C MET A 154 -8.22 9.63 1.08
N THR A 155 -8.08 10.91 0.76
CA THR A 155 -8.55 11.51 -0.49
C THR A 155 -7.48 11.51 -1.58
N ARG A 156 -6.19 11.64 -1.17
CA ARG A 156 -4.99 11.70 -2.04
C ARG A 156 -3.96 10.68 -1.55
N ILE A 157 -3.00 10.35 -2.40
CA ILE A 157 -1.85 9.52 -2.05
C ILE A 157 -1.05 10.20 -0.94
N PRO A 158 -0.56 9.46 0.11
CA PRO A 158 0.18 10.07 1.21
C PRO A 158 1.53 10.61 0.74
N GLY A 159 1.98 11.70 1.36
CA GLY A 159 3.28 12.30 1.07
C GLY A 159 4.45 11.60 1.78
N LEU A 160 4.16 10.75 2.77
CA LEU A 160 5.17 9.97 3.49
C LEU A 160 4.55 8.69 4.04
N MET A 161 5.33 7.61 4.01
CA MET A 161 4.94 6.34 4.61
C MET A 161 5.87 6.02 5.79
N PHE A 162 5.30 5.78 7.00
CA PHE A 162 6.01 5.26 8.16
C PHE A 162 5.73 3.78 8.32
N VAL A 163 6.76 2.95 8.18
CA VAL A 163 6.66 1.49 8.14
C VAL A 163 7.31 0.87 9.36
N ILE A 164 6.62 -0.09 9.97
CA ILE A 164 7.18 -0.94 11.02
C ILE A 164 7.43 -2.32 10.43
N ASP A 165 8.70 -2.74 10.43
CA ASP A 165 9.20 -3.94 9.76
C ASP A 165 9.11 -3.88 8.21
N ALA A 166 10.10 -3.21 7.62
CA ALA A 166 10.20 -3.06 6.16
C ALA A 166 10.30 -4.40 5.40
N LYS A 167 10.82 -5.44 6.04
CA LYS A 167 10.92 -6.78 5.44
C LYS A 167 9.56 -7.44 5.29
N LYS A 168 8.69 -7.30 6.28
CA LYS A 168 7.33 -7.83 6.26
C LYS A 168 6.45 -7.05 5.28
N GLU A 169 6.56 -5.73 5.29
CA GLU A 169 5.77 -4.82 4.47
C GLU A 169 6.38 -4.53 3.10
N ARG A 170 7.19 -5.46 2.57
CA ARG A 170 7.94 -5.28 1.31
C ARG A 170 7.06 -4.87 0.11
N ILE A 171 5.78 -5.27 0.09
CA ILE A 171 4.86 -4.92 -1.00
C ILE A 171 4.54 -3.43 -0.91
N GLY A 172 4.21 -2.91 0.29
CA GLY A 172 3.96 -1.50 0.52
C GLY A 172 5.19 -0.65 0.22
N VAL A 173 6.37 -1.08 0.68
CA VAL A 173 7.65 -0.43 0.39
C VAL A 173 7.92 -0.37 -1.11
N SER A 174 7.69 -1.47 -1.86
CA SER A 174 7.86 -1.51 -3.30
C SER A 174 6.88 -0.57 -4.03
N GLU A 175 5.63 -0.48 -3.58
CA GLU A 175 4.64 0.42 -4.16
C GLU A 175 4.98 1.89 -3.91
N ALA A 176 5.40 2.23 -2.68
CA ALA A 176 5.81 3.59 -2.35
C ALA A 176 7.03 4.03 -3.16
N ASN A 177 8.04 3.16 -3.29
CA ASN A 177 9.23 3.44 -4.11
C ASN A 177 8.88 3.66 -5.59
N LYS A 178 7.93 2.90 -6.15
CA LYS A 178 7.45 3.09 -7.54
C LYS A 178 6.80 4.46 -7.75
N LEU A 179 6.18 5.01 -6.72
CA LEU A 179 5.52 6.31 -6.76
C LEU A 179 6.40 7.47 -6.29
N GLY A 180 7.64 7.18 -5.85
CA GLY A 180 8.56 8.17 -5.33
C GLY A 180 8.15 8.73 -3.96
N ILE A 181 7.33 8.01 -3.20
CA ILE A 181 6.89 8.40 -1.85
C ILE A 181 8.03 8.13 -0.86
N PRO A 182 8.52 9.11 -0.10
CA PRO A 182 9.54 8.90 0.90
C PRO A 182 9.07 7.95 1.99
N ILE A 183 9.97 7.04 2.38
CA ILE A 183 9.71 6.01 3.38
C ILE A 183 10.59 6.23 4.59
N VAL A 184 9.98 6.35 5.75
CA VAL A 184 10.62 6.22 7.06
C VAL A 184 10.27 4.84 7.59
N ALA A 185 11.25 4.04 8.02
CA ALA A 185 10.92 2.72 8.55
C ALA A 185 11.79 2.34 9.75
N ILE A 186 11.19 1.59 10.68
CA ILE A 186 11.94 0.85 11.69
C ILE A 186 12.54 -0.37 11.00
N CYS A 187 13.86 -0.46 11.01
CA CYS A 187 14.63 -1.51 10.37
C CYS A 187 15.42 -2.29 11.39
N ASP A 188 15.08 -3.56 11.55
CA ASP A 188 15.92 -4.48 12.30
C ASP A 188 17.07 -5.00 11.42
N THR A 189 18.00 -5.70 12.01
CA THR A 189 19.22 -6.24 11.39
C THR A 189 18.97 -7.18 10.19
N ASN A 190 17.74 -7.66 9.99
CA ASN A 190 17.32 -8.54 8.90
C ASN A 190 16.71 -7.80 7.69
N SER A 191 16.57 -6.48 7.76
CA SER A 191 15.91 -5.64 6.75
C SER A 191 16.91 -5.09 5.72
N ASP A 192 16.41 -4.60 4.56
CA ASP A 192 17.22 -3.92 3.55
C ASP A 192 17.07 -2.39 3.70
N PRO A 193 18.10 -1.68 4.21
CA PRO A 193 18.01 -0.24 4.43
C PRO A 193 18.08 0.59 3.14
N ASP A 194 18.52 0.03 2.03
CA ASP A 194 18.69 0.78 0.78
C ASP A 194 17.36 1.08 0.07
N LEU A 195 16.31 0.35 0.44
CA LEU A 195 14.95 0.57 -0.09
C LEU A 195 14.20 1.68 0.65
N ILE A 196 14.82 2.28 1.68
CA ILE A 196 14.16 3.17 2.63
C ILE A 196 14.88 4.51 2.65
N SER A 197 14.11 5.60 2.55
CA SER A 197 14.67 6.95 2.53
C SER A 197 15.37 7.30 3.85
N VAL A 198 14.72 6.99 4.98
CA VAL A 198 15.29 7.17 6.32
C VAL A 198 15.09 5.89 7.14
N PRO A 199 16.09 5.00 7.18
CA PRO A 199 16.01 3.78 7.99
C PRO A 199 16.35 4.10 9.46
N ILE A 200 15.42 3.87 10.37
CA ILE A 200 15.62 3.94 11.81
C ILE A 200 16.02 2.54 12.28
N ALA A 201 17.30 2.34 12.54
CA ALA A 201 17.77 1.04 13.03
C ALA A 201 17.24 0.80 14.45
N GLY A 202 16.53 -0.30 14.66
CA GLY A 202 15.93 -0.61 15.95
C GLY A 202 15.15 -1.92 15.92
N ASN A 203 14.84 -2.43 17.11
CA ASN A 203 14.05 -3.64 17.31
C ASN A 203 12.60 -3.41 16.85
N ASP A 204 12.15 -4.19 15.88
CA ASP A 204 10.81 -4.12 15.30
C ASP A 204 9.82 -5.15 15.90
N ASP A 205 10.27 -5.99 16.83
CA ASP A 205 9.45 -6.99 17.52
C ASP A 205 9.05 -6.57 18.95
N ALA A 206 9.89 -5.79 19.63
CA ALA A 206 9.62 -5.36 21.00
C ALA A 206 8.55 -4.26 21.05
N ILE A 207 7.46 -4.51 21.77
CA ILE A 207 6.34 -3.58 21.94
C ILE A 207 6.82 -2.20 22.41
N ARG A 208 7.63 -2.14 23.47
CA ARG A 208 8.15 -0.89 24.05
C ARG A 208 9.05 -0.12 23.09
N SER A 209 9.84 -0.84 22.26
CA SER A 209 10.71 -0.25 21.24
C SER A 209 9.89 0.50 20.18
N VAL A 210 8.90 -0.20 19.63
CA VAL A 210 8.05 0.36 18.56
C VAL A 210 7.16 1.48 19.10
N GLU A 211 6.59 1.34 20.29
CA GLU A 211 5.81 2.37 20.97
C GLU A 211 6.60 3.67 21.13
N LEU A 212 7.83 3.58 21.64
CA LEU A 212 8.69 4.75 21.87
C LEU A 212 9.01 5.49 20.56
N ILE A 213 9.37 4.76 19.50
CA ILE A 213 9.69 5.34 18.20
C ILE A 213 8.43 5.89 17.51
N ALA A 214 7.33 5.12 17.50
CA ALA A 214 6.06 5.56 16.92
C ALA A 214 5.54 6.82 17.61
N ARG A 215 5.64 6.90 18.94
CA ARG A 215 5.29 8.07 19.73
C ARG A 215 6.14 9.29 19.35
N ALA A 216 7.45 9.13 19.20
CA ALA A 216 8.34 10.22 18.79
C ALA A 216 8.02 10.77 17.40
N ILE A 217 7.59 9.89 16.46
CA ILE A 217 7.15 10.29 15.12
C ILE A 217 5.77 10.98 15.19
N SER A 218 4.81 10.42 15.94
CA SER A 218 3.48 11.02 16.05
C SER A 218 3.49 12.37 16.81
N ASP A 219 4.40 12.57 17.76
CA ASP A 219 4.64 13.86 18.38
C ASP A 219 5.11 14.91 17.33
N ALA A 220 6.08 14.53 16.49
CA ALA A 220 6.55 15.39 15.40
C ALA A 220 5.45 15.78 14.42
N ILE A 221 4.54 14.83 14.08
CA ILE A 221 3.37 15.13 13.25
C ILE A 221 2.44 16.10 13.95
N SER A 222 2.14 15.89 15.24
CA SER A 222 1.23 16.71 16.03
C SER A 222 1.77 18.15 16.20
N GLU A 223 3.07 18.29 16.43
CA GLU A 223 3.75 19.59 16.51
C GLU A 223 3.69 20.31 15.15
N ALA A 224 4.05 19.62 14.07
CA ALA A 224 4.00 20.19 12.72
C ALA A 224 2.60 20.63 12.29
N ARG A 225 1.56 19.87 12.69
CA ARG A 225 0.16 20.25 12.40
C ARG A 225 -0.30 21.49 13.13
N ARG A 226 0.21 21.73 14.34
CA ARG A 226 -0.09 22.97 15.09
C ARG A 226 0.56 24.19 14.46
N GLU A 227 1.70 24.01 13.81
CA GLU A 227 2.43 25.07 13.12
C GLU A 227 1.95 25.27 11.68
N ALA A 228 1.39 24.21 11.06
CA ALA A 228 0.88 24.29 9.70
C ALA A 228 -0.26 25.32 9.63
N PRO A 229 -0.21 26.29 8.68
CA PRO A 229 -1.32 27.19 8.46
C PRO A 229 -2.56 26.35 8.10
N THR A 230 -3.67 26.63 8.77
CA THR A 230 -4.97 26.00 8.50
C THR A 230 -5.35 26.32 7.05
N ARG A 231 -5.01 25.42 6.12
CA ARG A 231 -5.60 25.48 4.78
C ARG A 231 -7.06 25.05 4.96
N PRO A 232 -8.04 25.85 4.50
CA PRO A 232 -9.40 25.39 4.41
C PRO A 232 -9.36 24.12 3.57
N THR A 233 -9.93 23.04 4.08
CA THR A 233 -10.24 21.84 3.32
C THR A 233 -11.15 22.30 2.20
N GLU A 234 -10.60 22.51 1.00
CA GLU A 234 -11.39 22.54 -0.22
C GLU A 234 -12.01 21.15 -0.29
N GLU A 235 -13.22 21.04 0.25
CA GLU A 235 -14.16 20.03 -0.20
C GLU A 235 -14.37 20.31 -1.68
N GLU A 236 -13.53 19.67 -2.51
CA GLU A 236 -13.79 19.58 -3.94
C GLU A 236 -15.12 18.83 -4.07
N GLY A 237 -16.20 19.60 -4.07
CA GLY A 237 -17.44 19.21 -4.69
C GLY A 237 -17.16 18.93 -6.16
N GLU A 238 -16.63 17.76 -6.48
CA GLU A 238 -16.87 17.16 -7.79
C GLU A 238 -18.35 16.76 -7.82
N GLU A 239 -19.22 17.77 -7.89
CA GLU A 239 -20.47 17.61 -8.59
C GLU A 239 -20.11 17.21 -10.01
N SER A 240 -20.08 15.90 -10.25
CA SER A 240 -20.26 15.38 -11.59
C SER A 240 -21.64 15.84 -12.03
N THR A 241 -21.71 16.98 -12.69
CA THR A 241 -22.86 17.40 -13.50
C THR A 241 -23.06 16.33 -14.59
N TYR A 242 -23.74 15.27 -14.19
CA TYR A 242 -24.44 14.40 -15.11
C TYR A 242 -25.61 15.22 -15.62
N SER A 243 -25.39 16.04 -16.64
CA SER A 243 -26.42 16.70 -17.41
C SER A 243 -27.30 15.59 -18.00
N SER A 244 -28.39 15.31 -17.35
CA SER A 244 -29.49 14.56 -17.93
C SER A 244 -30.18 15.48 -18.91
N ASP A 245 -29.68 15.49 -20.14
CA ASP A 245 -30.31 16.13 -21.26
C ASP A 245 -31.58 15.34 -21.62
N ARG A 246 -32.66 15.65 -20.92
CA ARG A 246 -34.01 15.27 -21.28
C ARG A 246 -34.73 16.52 -21.74
N GLY A 247 -34.90 16.60 -23.04
CA GLY A 247 -36.04 17.26 -23.66
C GLY A 247 -35.88 18.75 -23.90
N MET A 248 -35.38 19.07 -25.08
CA MET A 248 -35.82 20.24 -25.81
C MET A 248 -35.90 19.86 -27.30
N GLU A 249 -37.13 19.85 -27.85
CA GLU A 249 -37.38 19.66 -29.26
C GLU A 249 -36.73 20.80 -30.06
N PRO A 250 -36.05 20.54 -31.16
CA PRO A 250 -35.54 21.62 -32.02
C PRO A 250 -36.60 22.07 -32.97
N ALA A 251 -36.85 23.38 -32.94
CA ALA A 251 -37.61 24.10 -33.96
C ALA A 251 -37.00 23.87 -35.37
N ALA A 252 -37.88 23.72 -36.32
CA ALA A 252 -37.58 23.46 -37.74
C ALA A 252 -36.75 24.56 -38.39
N GLY A 253 -35.75 24.13 -39.16
CA GLY A 253 -35.23 24.92 -40.30
C GLY A 253 -33.74 25.23 -40.26
N ALA A 254 -32.92 24.38 -40.89
CA ALA A 254 -31.82 24.72 -41.78
C ALA A 254 -30.87 23.51 -42.03
N GLY A 255 -30.61 23.17 -43.30
CA GLY A 255 -29.35 22.61 -43.77
C GLY A 255 -29.19 21.08 -43.78
N GLU A 256 -29.63 20.43 -44.87
CA GLU A 256 -29.41 18.98 -45.15
C GLU A 256 -27.96 18.53 -45.42
N ASP A 257 -26.99 19.41 -45.44
CA ASP A 257 -25.62 19.08 -45.93
C ASP A 257 -24.58 18.68 -44.88
N GLU A 258 -24.88 18.86 -43.61
CA GLU A 258 -23.89 18.54 -42.52
C GLU A 258 -24.02 17.13 -41.93
N ARG A 259 -25.07 16.38 -42.25
CA ARG A 259 -25.32 15.01 -41.73
C ARG A 259 -24.50 13.91 -42.40
N ARG A 260 -23.78 14.17 -43.50
CA ARG A 260 -23.01 13.14 -44.25
C ARG A 260 -21.59 12.89 -43.75
N ARG A 261 -21.03 13.73 -42.87
CA ARG A 261 -19.60 13.63 -42.46
C ARG A 261 -19.29 12.90 -41.14
N ARG A 262 -20.26 12.40 -40.39
CA ARG A 262 -20.01 11.77 -39.05
C ARG A 262 -20.42 10.29 -38.92
N ARG A 263 -20.56 9.54 -39.99
CA ARG A 263 -20.70 8.09 -39.91
C ARG A 263 -19.35 7.40 -40.14
N ARG A 264 -18.57 7.17 -39.06
CA ARG A 264 -17.49 6.19 -39.07
C ARG A 264 -18.07 4.80 -39.25
N PRO A 265 -17.58 3.95 -40.21
CA PRO A 265 -18.11 2.63 -40.45
C PRO A 265 -17.81 1.75 -39.20
N ARG A 266 -18.88 1.19 -38.63
CA ARG A 266 -18.75 0.13 -37.64
C ARG A 266 -18.03 -1.05 -38.30
N ARG A 267 -16.88 -1.48 -37.74
CA ARG A 267 -16.20 -2.74 -38.11
C ARG A 267 -17.23 -3.88 -38.07
N ARG A 268 -17.54 -4.48 -39.20
CA ARG A 268 -18.37 -5.69 -39.29
C ARG A 268 -17.66 -6.80 -38.55
N ARG A 269 -18.35 -7.45 -37.60
CA ARG A 269 -17.91 -8.70 -37.02
C ARG A 269 -17.75 -9.74 -38.13
N ALA A 270 -16.62 -10.42 -38.14
CA ALA A 270 -16.38 -11.51 -39.08
C ALA A 270 -17.46 -12.60 -38.93
N LYS A 271 -17.96 -13.13 -40.06
CA LYS A 271 -18.95 -14.18 -40.09
C LYS A 271 -18.36 -15.47 -39.46
N PRO A 272 -19.14 -16.26 -38.75
CA PRO A 272 -18.67 -17.50 -38.08
C PRO A 272 -17.97 -18.50 -39.01
N GLU A 273 -18.32 -18.50 -40.30
CA GLU A 273 -17.69 -19.36 -41.35
C GLU A 273 -16.22 -18.99 -41.61
N ALA A 274 -15.83 -17.73 -41.48
CA ALA A 274 -14.44 -17.29 -41.68
C ALA A 274 -13.54 -17.68 -40.47
N ILE A 275 -14.13 -17.85 -39.28
CA ILE A 275 -13.43 -18.31 -38.07
C ILE A 275 -13.20 -19.83 -38.14
N ALA A 276 -14.18 -20.59 -38.65
CA ALA A 276 -14.07 -22.02 -38.82
C ALA A 276 -13.05 -22.45 -39.90
N ALA A 277 -12.92 -21.67 -40.98
CA ALA A 277 -11.89 -21.90 -42.00
C ALA A 277 -10.46 -21.68 -41.50
N ARG A 278 -10.27 -20.74 -40.57
CA ARG A 278 -8.94 -20.46 -40.00
C ARG A 278 -8.50 -21.47 -38.96
N LEU A 279 -9.44 -22.17 -38.30
CA LEU A 279 -9.17 -23.25 -37.35
C LEU A 279 -8.88 -24.57 -38.07
N LYS A 280 -9.40 -24.82 -39.28
CA LYS A 280 -9.08 -26.01 -40.09
C LYS A 280 -7.74 -25.92 -40.80
N GLY A 281 -7.26 -24.77 -41.20
CA GLY A 281 -5.94 -24.55 -41.83
C GLY A 281 -4.74 -24.56 -40.88
N GLY A 282 -4.98 -24.65 -39.55
CA GLY A 282 -3.93 -24.78 -38.53
C GLY A 282 -3.59 -26.19 -38.08
N ALA A 283 -4.36 -27.20 -38.56
CA ALA A 283 -4.18 -28.60 -38.16
C ALA A 283 -3.39 -29.46 -39.17
N GLU A 284 -3.10 -28.95 -40.39
CA GLU A 284 -2.33 -29.66 -41.40
C GLU A 284 -0.84 -29.31 -41.46
N GLY A 285 -0.33 -28.53 -40.49
CA GLY A 285 1.07 -28.12 -40.43
C GLY A 285 1.91 -28.78 -39.31
N ALA A 286 1.37 -29.76 -38.57
CA ALA A 286 2.04 -30.33 -37.41
C ALA A 286 2.34 -31.87 -37.52
N GLU A 287 2.25 -32.46 -38.73
CA GLU A 287 2.68 -33.81 -38.96
C GLU A 287 3.83 -33.81 -39.98
N GLY A 288 5.07 -33.64 -39.52
CA GLY A 288 6.21 -33.70 -40.44
C GLY A 288 7.53 -33.28 -39.81
N ALA A 289 7.87 -33.78 -38.62
CA ALA A 289 9.25 -33.69 -38.10
C ALA A 289 9.45 -34.66 -36.91
N GLU A 290 9.38 -35.95 -37.19
CA GLU A 290 9.99 -36.98 -36.36
C GLU A 290 10.57 -38.04 -37.27
N ALA A 291 11.88 -37.99 -37.52
CA ALA A 291 12.72 -39.15 -37.82
C ALA A 291 14.19 -38.65 -37.95
N GLY A 292 15.04 -39.23 -37.13
CA GLY A 292 16.49 -39.17 -37.40
C GLY A 292 17.32 -39.03 -36.12
N GLU A 293 17.82 -40.23 -35.73
CA GLU A 293 19.15 -40.62 -35.21
C GLU A 293 19.50 -40.12 -33.78
N GLY A 294 19.78 -40.96 -32.82
CA GLY A 294 20.51 -42.24 -32.80
C GLY A 294 22.00 -41.97 -32.55
N GLY A 295 22.46 -42.18 -31.33
CA GLY A 295 23.88 -42.04 -30.97
C GLY A 295 24.07 -42.24 -29.47
N GLU A 296 24.22 -43.39 -29.13
CA GLU A 296 25.16 -44.22 -28.33
C GLU A 296 25.75 -43.62 -27.05
N VAL A 297 25.58 -44.42 -26.05
CA VAL A 297 26.07 -44.48 -24.68
C VAL A 297 27.59 -44.73 -24.66
N GLU A 298 28.35 -44.13 -23.79
CA GLU A 298 29.56 -44.70 -23.24
C GLU A 298 29.61 -44.47 -21.72
N GLU A 299 29.55 -45.58 -21.01
CA GLU A 299 29.93 -45.78 -19.61
C GLU A 299 31.48 -45.80 -19.52
N ALA A 300 32.02 -45.14 -18.54
CA ALA A 300 33.25 -45.50 -17.83
C ALA A 300 33.33 -44.59 -16.61
N GLY A 301 33.48 -44.98 -15.39
CA GLY A 301 34.21 -46.11 -14.81
C GLY A 301 34.76 -45.55 -13.50
N GLU A 302 34.51 -46.24 -12.42
CA GLU A 302 35.04 -46.02 -11.06
C GLU A 302 36.56 -45.80 -10.99
N SER A 303 37.00 -45.00 -10.00
CA SER A 303 38.01 -45.42 -9.01
C SER A 303 38.34 -44.30 -8.03
N GLU A 304 38.07 -44.50 -6.78
CA GLU A 304 38.97 -44.54 -5.61
C GLU A 304 40.18 -43.58 -5.60
N GLY A 305 40.23 -42.80 -4.47
CA GLY A 305 41.35 -42.03 -3.98
C GLY A 305 40.93 -41.13 -2.83
#